data_015a01b5bb322bd19650cf3fa1616d36
#
_entry.id   015a01b5bb322bd19650cf3fa1616d36
#
_cell.length_a   1.000
_cell.length_b   1.000
_cell.length_c   1.000
_cell.angle_alpha   90.00
_cell.angle_beta   90.00
_cell.angle_gamma   90.00
#
_symmetry.space_group_name_H-M   'P 1'
#
loop_
_entity.id
_entity.type
_entity.pdbx_description
1 polymer ?
#
loop_
_entity_poly.entity_id
_entity_poly.type
_entity_poly.pdbx_seq_one_letter_code
_entity_poly.pdbx_strand_id
1 'polypeptide(L)'
;YDGMVTQADITSGTLVRVGQKLGSYINNDAFELEVTLSMDELAIISTGNIASLKSSDIPGNWTAEIIRINEQIDTSTQTVKVFLMIHQDSLIDGMYLYGLIQSNIIHNVIEIPRKLITDAETVFIIESSELLAVPVDVIKEMENTSLISGLSNGTELLDEIIVGAKNGMSVSMVKEGK
;
A
#
# COMPACT_ATOMS: atom_id res chain seq x y z
N TYR A 1 -17.61 -31.82 4.83
CA TYR A 1 -16.89 -30.58 5.11
C TYR A 1 -15.83 -30.89 6.17
N ASP A 2 -14.58 -30.62 5.86
CA ASP A 2 -13.46 -30.75 6.81
C ASP A 2 -13.38 -29.48 7.66
N GLY A 3 -12.99 -29.59 8.94
CA GLY A 3 -12.85 -28.45 9.84
C GLY A 3 -12.90 -28.81 11.31
N MET A 4 -12.89 -27.82 12.16
CA MET A 4 -12.82 -27.98 13.61
C MET A 4 -14.10 -27.48 14.29
N VAL A 5 -14.69 -28.30 15.16
CA VAL A 5 -15.79 -27.88 16.04
C VAL A 5 -15.18 -27.06 17.18
N THR A 6 -15.54 -25.79 17.28
CA THR A 6 -15.06 -24.89 18.33
C THR A 6 -15.94 -24.85 19.54
N GLN A 7 -17.24 -25.19 19.38
CA GLN A 7 -18.20 -25.27 20.48
C GLN A 7 -19.23 -26.33 20.13
N ALA A 8 -19.53 -27.20 21.11
CA ALA A 8 -20.64 -28.16 21.05
C ALA A 8 -21.60 -27.88 22.19
N ASP A 9 -22.84 -27.49 21.87
CA ASP A 9 -23.87 -27.14 22.84
C ASP A 9 -24.81 -28.32 23.15
N ILE A 10 -24.41 -29.54 22.74
CA ILE A 10 -25.17 -30.77 22.89
C ILE A 10 -24.32 -31.88 23.48
N THR A 11 -25.00 -32.74 24.23
CA THR A 11 -24.44 -34.00 24.77
C THR A 11 -25.30 -35.17 24.30
N SER A 12 -24.75 -36.40 24.41
CA SER A 12 -25.49 -37.60 24.07
C SER A 12 -26.78 -37.69 24.90
N GLY A 13 -27.92 -37.90 24.24
CA GLY A 13 -29.26 -37.93 24.86
C GLY A 13 -29.99 -36.58 24.92
N THR A 14 -29.40 -35.49 24.43
CA THR A 14 -30.08 -34.20 24.36
C THR A 14 -31.19 -34.22 23.28
N LEU A 15 -32.38 -33.76 23.64
CA LEU A 15 -33.49 -33.58 22.71
C LEU A 15 -33.25 -32.30 21.87
N VAL A 16 -33.14 -32.45 20.56
CA VAL A 16 -32.85 -31.36 19.63
C VAL A 16 -34.15 -30.91 18.93
N ARG A 17 -34.34 -29.59 18.79
CA ARG A 17 -35.50 -29.02 18.11
C ARG A 17 -35.06 -28.39 16.78
N VAL A 18 -36.01 -28.30 15.83
CA VAL A 18 -35.77 -27.60 14.54
C VAL A 18 -35.42 -26.14 14.79
N GLY A 19 -34.30 -25.67 14.20
CA GLY A 19 -33.80 -24.31 14.38
C GLY A 19 -32.92 -24.09 15.63
N GLN A 20 -32.69 -25.12 16.45
CA GLN A 20 -31.78 -25.01 17.58
C GLN A 20 -30.31 -24.98 17.11
N LYS A 21 -29.53 -24.03 17.64
CA LYS A 21 -28.07 -24.01 17.45
C LYS A 21 -27.45 -25.20 18.22
N LEU A 22 -26.65 -26.02 17.55
CA LEU A 22 -26.03 -27.21 18.12
C LEU A 22 -24.55 -27.00 18.45
N GLY A 23 -23.95 -25.95 17.93
CA GLY A 23 -22.56 -25.66 18.13
C GLY A 23 -22.02 -24.65 17.12
N SER A 24 -20.72 -24.46 17.12
CA SER A 24 -19.99 -23.64 16.17
C SER A 24 -18.87 -24.46 15.53
N TYR A 25 -18.63 -24.22 14.27
CA TYR A 25 -17.69 -24.96 13.44
C TYR A 25 -16.89 -23.94 12.61
N ILE A 26 -15.58 -24.15 12.51
CA ILE A 26 -14.67 -23.35 11.67
C ILE A 26 -14.10 -24.27 10.59
N ASN A 27 -14.16 -23.80 9.35
CA ASN A 27 -13.41 -24.39 8.25
C ASN A 27 -11.96 -23.87 8.31
N ASN A 28 -10.99 -24.79 8.36
CA ASN A 28 -9.56 -24.46 8.46
C ASN A 28 -8.83 -24.51 7.11
N ASP A 29 -9.54 -24.68 5.98
CA ASP A 29 -8.90 -24.82 4.67
C ASP A 29 -8.26 -23.51 4.19
N ALA A 30 -8.77 -22.36 4.66
CA ALA A 30 -8.25 -21.04 4.30
C ALA A 30 -8.62 -20.01 5.37
N PHE A 31 -7.73 -19.05 5.58
CA PHE A 31 -7.96 -17.89 6.44
C PHE A 31 -8.04 -16.62 5.61
N GLU A 32 -9.00 -15.76 5.94
CA GLU A 32 -9.10 -14.43 5.38
C GLU A 32 -8.52 -13.42 6.38
N LEU A 33 -7.50 -12.68 5.96
CA LEU A 33 -6.90 -11.60 6.72
C LEU A 33 -7.49 -10.27 6.27
N GLU A 34 -8.11 -9.53 7.18
CA GLU A 34 -8.57 -8.17 6.94
C GLU A 34 -7.45 -7.18 7.29
N VAL A 35 -7.09 -6.32 6.35
CA VAL A 35 -6.12 -5.23 6.53
C VAL A 35 -6.76 -3.93 6.12
N THR A 36 -6.46 -2.85 6.82
CA THR A 36 -6.88 -1.49 6.46
C THR A 36 -5.71 -0.73 5.86
N LEU A 37 -5.90 -0.18 4.66
CA LEU A 37 -4.88 0.57 3.93
C LEU A 37 -5.39 1.98 3.62
N SER A 38 -4.47 2.94 3.57
CA SER A 38 -4.74 4.32 3.13
C SER A 38 -4.95 4.38 1.61
N MET A 39 -5.49 5.49 1.14
CA MET A 39 -5.69 5.71 -0.30
C MET A 39 -4.37 5.70 -1.09
N ASP A 40 -3.29 6.25 -0.49
CA ASP A 40 -1.97 6.28 -1.13
C ASP A 40 -1.38 4.87 -1.29
N GLU A 41 -1.61 4.00 -0.29
CA GLU A 41 -1.19 2.60 -0.37
C GLU A 41 -2.01 1.82 -1.39
N LEU A 42 -3.29 2.13 -1.54
CA LEU A 42 -4.16 1.50 -2.55
C LEU A 42 -3.75 1.83 -3.98
N ALA A 43 -3.19 3.02 -4.24
CA ALA A 43 -2.78 3.44 -5.57
C ALA A 43 -1.75 2.50 -6.21
N ILE A 44 -1.00 1.75 -5.41
CA ILE A 44 0.11 0.91 -5.85
C ILE A 44 -0.15 -0.59 -5.68
N ILE A 45 -1.35 -1.01 -5.26
CA ILE A 45 -1.71 -2.42 -5.10
C ILE A 45 -2.94 -2.77 -5.93
N SER A 46 -3.11 -4.07 -6.17
CA SER A 46 -4.29 -4.63 -6.83
C SER A 46 -4.57 -6.05 -6.33
N THR A 47 -5.74 -6.57 -6.65
CA THR A 47 -6.05 -7.99 -6.47
C THR A 47 -5.01 -8.85 -7.19
N GLY A 48 -4.61 -9.96 -6.55
CA GLY A 48 -3.54 -10.83 -7.02
C GLY A 48 -2.15 -10.45 -6.48
N ASN A 49 -1.95 -9.28 -5.85
CA ASN A 49 -0.69 -8.98 -5.21
C ASN A 49 -0.44 -9.90 -4.02
N ILE A 50 0.81 -10.28 -3.83
CA ILE A 50 1.25 -11.21 -2.79
C ILE A 50 1.77 -10.44 -1.58
N ALA A 51 1.43 -10.92 -0.40
CA ALA A 51 1.95 -10.45 0.87
C ALA A 51 2.79 -11.53 1.56
N SER A 52 3.91 -11.13 2.13
CA SER A 52 4.70 -11.96 3.05
C SER A 52 4.35 -11.58 4.48
N LEU A 53 3.87 -12.55 5.26
CA LEU A 53 3.32 -12.34 6.59
C LEU A 53 4.15 -13.02 7.67
N LYS A 54 4.13 -12.43 8.85
CA LYS A 54 4.75 -12.95 10.09
C LYS A 54 3.82 -12.71 11.27
N SER A 55 4.04 -13.41 12.37
CA SER A 55 3.42 -13.17 13.67
C SER A 55 4.48 -12.95 14.74
N SER A 56 4.16 -12.16 15.76
CA SER A 56 4.96 -12.07 16.98
C SER A 56 4.70 -13.24 17.93
N ASP A 57 3.55 -13.87 17.82
CA ASP A 57 3.05 -14.85 18.79
C ASP A 57 3.55 -16.26 18.48
N ILE A 58 3.65 -16.59 17.20
CA ILE A 58 4.07 -17.90 16.72
C ILE A 58 5.15 -17.72 15.65
N PRO A 59 6.28 -18.43 15.75
CA PRO A 59 7.29 -18.41 14.70
C PRO A 59 6.75 -19.05 13.41
N GLY A 60 6.81 -18.31 12.32
CA GLY A 60 6.35 -18.76 11.00
C GLY A 60 6.44 -17.65 9.97
N ASN A 61 6.38 -18.06 8.71
CA ASN A 61 6.25 -17.14 7.57
C ASN A 61 5.08 -17.67 6.72
N TRP A 62 4.16 -16.80 6.42
CA TRP A 62 2.99 -17.11 5.61
C TRP A 62 2.98 -16.24 4.37
N THR A 63 2.34 -16.74 3.33
CA THR A 63 2.10 -16.00 2.10
C THR A 63 0.59 -15.84 1.94
N ALA A 64 0.18 -14.63 1.61
CA ALA A 64 -1.21 -14.31 1.34
C ALA A 64 -1.36 -13.64 -0.02
N GLU A 65 -2.53 -13.76 -0.62
CA GLU A 65 -2.88 -13.09 -1.88
C GLU A 65 -4.06 -12.15 -1.65
N ILE A 66 -3.99 -10.94 -2.18
CA ILE A 66 -5.12 -10.00 -2.15
C ILE A 66 -6.23 -10.54 -3.05
N ILE A 67 -7.34 -10.93 -2.42
CA ILE A 67 -8.51 -11.47 -3.14
C ILE A 67 -9.58 -10.41 -3.40
N ARG A 68 -9.65 -9.39 -2.55
CA ARG A 68 -10.69 -8.37 -2.62
C ARG A 68 -10.25 -7.06 -1.97
N ILE A 69 -10.59 -5.97 -2.61
CA ILE A 69 -10.47 -4.59 -2.10
C ILE A 69 -11.89 -4.03 -2.00
N ASN A 70 -12.28 -3.53 -0.84
CA ASN A 70 -13.59 -2.89 -0.69
C ASN A 70 -13.67 -1.60 -1.49
N GLU A 71 -14.85 -1.31 -2.03
CA GLU A 71 -15.14 -0.06 -2.74
C GLU A 71 -15.61 1.07 -1.80
N GLN A 72 -15.67 0.79 -0.50
CA GLN A 72 -16.15 1.76 0.49
C GLN A 72 -15.00 2.23 1.39
N ILE A 73 -14.82 3.55 1.44
CA ILE A 73 -13.87 4.23 2.33
C ILE A 73 -14.52 4.41 3.71
N ASP A 74 -13.80 4.07 4.76
CA ASP A 74 -14.14 4.51 6.10
C ASP A 74 -13.79 6.00 6.22
N THR A 75 -14.82 6.85 6.30
CA THR A 75 -14.67 8.30 6.30
C THR A 75 -14.01 8.85 7.56
N SER A 76 -14.02 8.10 8.66
CA SER A 76 -13.40 8.50 9.93
C SER A 76 -11.89 8.30 9.94
N THR A 77 -11.43 7.25 9.31
CA THR A 77 -10.00 6.87 9.25
C THR A 77 -9.36 7.13 7.90
N GLN A 78 -10.15 7.44 6.87
CA GLN A 78 -9.71 7.58 5.46
C GLN A 78 -9.00 6.33 4.94
N THR A 79 -9.48 5.15 5.34
CA THR A 79 -8.91 3.86 4.95
C THR A 79 -9.93 2.97 4.24
N VAL A 80 -9.41 1.99 3.53
CA VAL A 80 -10.20 0.96 2.82
C VAL A 80 -9.81 -0.42 3.35
N LYS A 81 -10.77 -1.31 3.48
CA LYS A 81 -10.55 -2.70 3.86
C LYS A 81 -10.10 -3.52 2.65
N VAL A 82 -9.01 -4.22 2.84
CA VAL A 82 -8.42 -5.17 1.88
C VAL A 82 -8.41 -6.55 2.51
N PHE A 83 -8.78 -7.55 1.74
CA PHE A 83 -8.89 -8.94 2.20
C PHE A 83 -7.88 -9.80 1.47
N LEU A 84 -7.08 -10.51 2.25
CA LEU A 84 -6.05 -11.42 1.76
C LEU A 84 -6.39 -12.85 2.14
N MET A 85 -6.21 -13.77 1.21
CA MET A 85 -6.40 -15.21 1.43
C MET A 85 -5.07 -15.87 1.78
N ILE A 86 -5.08 -16.66 2.85
CA ILE A 86 -3.93 -17.46 3.29
C ILE A 86 -4.33 -18.93 3.19
N HIS A 87 -3.62 -19.70 2.35
CA HIS A 87 -3.82 -21.13 2.16
C HIS A 87 -2.73 -21.94 2.87
N GLN A 88 -2.66 -21.82 4.19
CA GLN A 88 -1.63 -22.52 4.95
C GLN A 88 -2.18 -22.96 6.31
N ASP A 89 -1.70 -24.12 6.75
CA ASP A 89 -1.97 -24.65 8.07
C ASP A 89 -1.24 -23.86 9.17
N SER A 90 -1.59 -24.11 10.40
CA SER A 90 -0.93 -23.56 11.60
C SER A 90 -1.28 -22.11 11.93
N LEU A 91 -2.36 -21.57 11.36
CA LEU A 91 -2.95 -20.33 11.81
C LEU A 91 -4.08 -20.58 12.82
N ILE A 92 -4.28 -19.63 13.71
CA ILE A 92 -5.35 -19.65 14.69
C ILE A 92 -6.24 -18.44 14.42
N ASP A 93 -7.55 -18.66 14.40
CA ASP A 93 -8.51 -17.58 14.26
C ASP A 93 -8.32 -16.50 15.34
N GLY A 94 -8.29 -15.24 14.94
CA GLY A 94 -8.01 -14.10 15.80
C GLY A 94 -6.53 -13.76 16.01
N MET A 95 -5.59 -14.44 15.34
CA MET A 95 -4.17 -14.07 15.40
C MET A 95 -3.91 -12.71 14.73
N TYR A 96 -2.95 -11.98 15.32
CA TYR A 96 -2.38 -10.81 14.67
C TYR A 96 -1.24 -11.18 13.74
N LEU A 97 -1.34 -10.72 12.49
CA LEU A 97 -0.31 -10.87 11.47
C LEU A 97 0.16 -9.50 11.00
N TYR A 98 1.43 -9.38 10.69
CA TYR A 98 2.02 -8.22 10.06
C TYR A 98 2.93 -8.65 8.92
N GLY A 99 3.12 -7.78 7.94
CA GLY A 99 3.95 -8.13 6.80
C GLY A 99 4.04 -7.05 5.74
N LEU A 100 4.54 -7.45 4.60
CA LEU A 100 4.77 -6.58 3.46
C LEU A 100 3.97 -7.08 2.27
N ILE A 101 3.15 -6.22 1.70
CA ILE A 101 2.48 -6.44 0.43
C ILE A 101 3.45 -6.03 -0.69
N GLN A 102 3.65 -6.92 -1.66
CA GLN A 102 4.40 -6.58 -2.86
C GLN A 102 3.51 -5.68 -3.73
N SER A 103 3.93 -4.43 -3.88
CA SER A 103 3.23 -3.49 -4.74
C SER A 103 3.48 -3.77 -6.22
N ASN A 104 2.61 -3.22 -7.06
CA ASN A 104 2.83 -3.22 -8.50
C ASN A 104 4.12 -2.43 -8.83
N ILE A 105 4.82 -2.86 -9.87
CA ILE A 105 5.95 -2.10 -10.38
C ILE A 105 5.40 -0.84 -11.05
N ILE A 106 5.81 0.30 -10.54
CA ILE A 106 5.50 1.58 -11.16
C ILE A 106 6.64 1.91 -12.13
N HIS A 107 6.30 2.05 -13.40
CA HIS A 107 7.26 2.40 -14.44
C HIS A 107 7.31 3.90 -14.66
N ASN A 108 8.45 4.40 -15.18
CA ASN A 108 8.64 5.80 -15.54
C ASN A 108 8.44 6.78 -14.37
N VAL A 109 8.87 6.38 -13.18
CA VAL A 109 8.89 7.26 -12.01
C VAL A 109 10.32 7.61 -11.62
N ILE A 110 10.46 8.81 -11.07
CA ILE A 110 11.73 9.36 -10.60
C ILE A 110 11.53 9.79 -9.16
N GLU A 111 12.46 9.46 -8.30
CA GLU A 111 12.49 9.95 -6.93
C GLU A 111 13.24 11.27 -6.88
N ILE A 112 12.58 12.31 -6.36
CA ILE A 112 13.17 13.64 -6.17
C ILE A 112 12.94 14.15 -4.75
N PRO A 113 13.76 15.08 -4.24
CA PRO A 113 13.49 15.77 -2.99
C PRO A 113 12.14 16.49 -3.05
N ARG A 114 11.28 16.26 -2.04
CA ARG A 114 9.93 16.84 -1.97
C ARG A 114 9.95 18.37 -2.05
N LYS A 115 10.99 19.01 -1.49
CA LYS A 115 11.18 20.45 -1.53
C LYS A 115 11.22 21.05 -2.93
N LEU A 116 11.53 20.25 -3.99
CA LEU A 116 11.63 20.74 -5.36
C LEU A 116 10.27 20.82 -6.06
N ILE A 117 9.24 20.22 -5.48
CA ILE A 117 7.87 20.26 -6.01
C ILE A 117 7.19 21.51 -5.47
N THR A 118 6.66 22.33 -6.36
CA THR A 118 5.89 23.52 -5.96
C THR A 118 4.46 23.16 -5.55
N ASP A 119 3.76 24.10 -4.90
CA ASP A 119 2.34 23.92 -4.51
C ASP A 119 1.41 23.69 -5.72
N ALA A 120 1.87 24.01 -6.92
CA ALA A 120 1.15 23.78 -8.18
C ALA A 120 1.50 22.45 -8.85
N GLU A 121 2.13 21.52 -8.14
CA GLU A 121 2.60 20.23 -8.66
C GLU A 121 3.49 20.39 -9.90
N THR A 122 4.39 21.35 -9.86
CA THR A 122 5.38 21.59 -10.92
C THR A 122 6.79 21.48 -10.36
N VAL A 123 7.73 21.14 -11.22
CA VAL A 123 9.18 21.23 -10.94
C VAL A 123 9.83 22.18 -11.94
N PHE A 124 10.93 22.80 -11.53
CA PHE A 124 11.72 23.59 -12.47
C PHE A 124 12.81 22.74 -13.09
N ILE A 125 12.80 22.65 -14.41
CA ILE A 125 13.87 22.05 -15.21
C ILE A 125 14.74 23.13 -15.81
N ILE A 126 15.97 22.78 -16.20
CA ILE A 126 16.89 23.67 -16.90
C ILE A 126 16.93 23.24 -18.35
N GLU A 127 16.48 24.12 -19.24
CA GLU A 127 16.56 23.94 -20.69
C GLU A 127 17.17 25.17 -21.33
N SER A 128 18.22 25.00 -22.13
CA SER A 128 18.94 26.10 -22.81
C SER A 128 19.41 27.24 -21.87
N SER A 129 19.80 26.90 -20.63
CA SER A 129 20.20 27.85 -19.57
C SER A 129 19.04 28.74 -19.05
N GLU A 130 17.82 28.34 -19.23
CA GLU A 130 16.62 28.97 -18.67
C GLU A 130 15.80 27.98 -17.85
N LEU A 131 15.10 28.51 -16.85
CA LEU A 131 14.15 27.71 -16.04
C LEU A 131 12.84 27.55 -16.80
N LEU A 132 12.36 26.31 -16.81
CA LEU A 132 11.04 25.96 -17.32
C LEU A 132 10.27 25.19 -16.24
N ALA A 133 9.11 25.69 -15.84
CA ALA A 133 8.21 24.97 -14.94
C ALA A 133 7.46 23.89 -15.73
N VAL A 134 7.60 22.63 -15.30
CA VAL A 134 6.99 21.47 -15.94
C VAL A 134 6.05 20.81 -14.93
N PRO A 135 4.79 20.54 -15.31
CA PRO A 135 3.87 19.80 -14.45
C PRO A 135 4.36 18.37 -14.29
N VAL A 136 4.16 17.82 -13.08
CA VAL A 136 4.49 16.44 -12.74
C VAL A 136 3.33 15.81 -11.97
N ASP A 137 3.17 14.51 -12.14
CA ASP A 137 2.20 13.75 -11.35
C ASP A 137 2.90 13.17 -10.13
N VAL A 138 2.46 13.53 -8.93
CA VAL A 138 2.99 12.98 -7.67
C VAL A 138 2.32 11.63 -7.42
N ILE A 139 3.08 10.55 -7.60
CA ILE A 139 2.59 9.17 -7.44
C ILE A 139 2.57 8.75 -5.97
N LYS A 140 3.61 9.16 -5.22
CA LYS A 140 3.73 8.85 -3.80
C LYS A 140 4.59 9.89 -3.09
N GLU A 141 4.11 10.38 -1.96
CA GLU A 141 4.90 11.21 -1.04
C GLU A 141 5.58 10.34 0.02
N MET A 142 6.83 10.65 0.33
CA MET A 142 7.62 10.09 1.42
C MET A 142 8.07 11.22 2.35
N GLU A 143 8.76 10.90 3.42
CA GLU A 143 9.14 11.89 4.43
C GLU A 143 9.93 13.07 3.84
N ASN A 144 10.98 12.80 3.04
CA ASN A 144 11.87 13.82 2.48
C ASN A 144 11.87 13.84 0.94
N THR A 145 11.29 12.84 0.29
CA THR A 145 11.29 12.66 -1.16
C THR A 145 9.87 12.39 -1.66
N SER A 146 9.69 12.48 -2.97
CA SER A 146 8.45 12.07 -3.64
C SER A 146 8.79 11.31 -4.92
N LEU A 147 8.00 10.27 -5.20
CA LEU A 147 8.01 9.61 -6.50
C LEU A 147 7.10 10.40 -7.44
N ILE A 148 7.66 10.85 -8.53
CA ILE A 148 6.92 11.60 -9.55
C ILE A 148 7.00 10.91 -10.91
N SER A 149 6.03 11.19 -11.77
CA SER A 149 6.07 10.90 -13.21
C SER A 149 5.95 12.18 -14.03
N GLY A 150 6.13 12.09 -15.35
CA GLY A 150 6.02 13.24 -16.26
C GLY A 150 7.35 13.80 -16.72
N LEU A 151 8.49 13.35 -16.20
CA LEU A 151 9.81 13.78 -16.67
C LEU A 151 10.51 12.69 -17.49
N SER A 152 11.28 13.13 -18.47
CA SER A 152 12.14 12.24 -19.25
C SER A 152 13.45 11.94 -18.52
N ASN A 153 14.00 10.76 -18.77
CA ASN A 153 15.31 10.41 -18.21
C ASN A 153 16.40 11.33 -18.74
N GLY A 154 17.25 11.86 -17.85
CA GLY A 154 18.31 12.83 -18.19
C GLY A 154 17.88 14.29 -18.16
N THR A 155 16.64 14.61 -17.75
CA THR A 155 16.19 15.97 -17.50
C THR A 155 16.99 16.61 -16.37
N GLU A 156 17.55 17.78 -16.57
CA GLU A 156 18.27 18.55 -15.56
C GLU A 156 17.28 19.32 -14.68
N LEU A 157 17.23 18.98 -13.39
CA LEU A 157 16.37 19.65 -12.41
C LEU A 157 17.12 20.76 -11.69
N LEU A 158 16.38 21.81 -11.31
CA LEU A 158 16.85 22.80 -10.37
C LEU A 158 16.96 22.14 -8.97
N ASP A 159 18.16 22.07 -8.38
CA ASP A 159 18.40 21.39 -7.10
C ASP A 159 18.05 22.23 -5.86
N GLU A 160 17.94 23.55 -6.03
CA GLU A 160 17.56 24.45 -4.96
C GLU A 160 16.33 25.30 -5.31
N ILE A 161 15.50 25.58 -4.29
CA ILE A 161 14.37 26.49 -4.44
C ILE A 161 14.91 27.92 -4.56
N ILE A 162 14.74 28.53 -5.73
CA ILE A 162 15.02 29.94 -5.93
C ILE A 162 13.74 30.73 -5.63
N VAL A 163 13.77 31.60 -4.63
CA VAL A 163 12.64 32.47 -4.31
C VAL A 163 12.35 33.39 -5.50
N GLY A 164 11.12 33.29 -6.02
CA GLY A 164 10.68 34.03 -7.21
C GLY A 164 11.10 33.39 -8.54
N ALA A 165 11.48 32.10 -8.55
CA ALA A 165 11.71 31.35 -9.78
C ALA A 165 10.48 31.41 -10.70
N LYS A 166 10.68 31.64 -11.96
CA LYS A 166 9.64 31.71 -13.01
C LYS A 166 10.20 31.25 -14.35
N ASN A 167 9.28 30.87 -15.25
CA ASN A 167 9.63 30.50 -16.61
C ASN A 167 10.46 31.61 -17.32
N GLY A 168 11.48 31.17 -18.04
CA GLY A 168 12.36 32.06 -18.79
C GLY A 168 13.43 32.76 -17.92
N MET A 169 13.55 32.43 -16.65
CA MET A 169 14.61 32.96 -15.80
C MET A 169 15.95 32.31 -16.17
N SER A 170 16.92 33.13 -16.58
CA SER A 170 18.26 32.66 -16.95
C SER A 170 19.01 32.13 -15.70
N VAL A 171 19.61 30.98 -15.81
CA VAL A 171 20.41 30.32 -14.78
C VAL A 171 21.77 29.90 -15.34
N SER A 172 22.77 29.88 -14.48
CA SER A 172 24.08 29.34 -14.78
C SER A 172 24.38 28.16 -13.84
N MET A 173 24.84 27.05 -14.40
CA MET A 173 25.28 25.93 -13.59
C MET A 173 26.59 26.29 -12.88
N VAL A 174 26.58 26.21 -11.56
CA VAL A 174 27.82 26.22 -10.77
C VAL A 174 28.25 24.77 -10.60
N LYS A 175 29.33 24.36 -11.26
CA LYS A 175 29.96 23.07 -10.95
C LYS A 175 30.62 23.21 -9.59
N GLU A 176 30.07 22.53 -8.57
CA GLU A 176 30.84 22.30 -7.34
C GLU A 176 32.10 21.53 -7.69
N GLY A 177 33.24 22.19 -7.51
CA GLY A 177 34.53 21.53 -7.64
C GLY A 177 34.70 20.46 -6.57
N LYS A 178 35.11 19.27 -7.00
CA LYS A 178 35.53 18.17 -6.14
C LYS A 178 36.65 18.57 -5.22
#